data_ec58cb2e9b90263072983d80c973ab05
#
_entry.id   ec58cb2e9b90263072983d80c973ab05
#
_cell.length_a   1.000
_cell.length_b   1.000
_cell.length_c   1.000
_cell.angle_alpha   90.00
_cell.angle_beta   90.00
_cell.angle_gamma   90.00
#
_symmetry.space_group_name_H-M   'P 1'
#
loop_
_entity.id
_entity.type
_entity.pdbx_description
1 polymer ?
#
loop_
_entity_poly.entity_id
_entity_poly.type
_entity_poly.pdbx_seq_one_letter_code
_entity_poly.pdbx_strand_id
1 'polypeptide(L)'
;MADPSQQTSSEQGAAALNSAVGTELFVLQSVASSTIAEAGTRSMIYLSTLSSGLVAIGFAGGSPALLAVLTFTVFPTIFILGWFTVVRLVDTSIENITVRHRMLAIREHFRGLHPLGPSLISSDDARTGEMGVRYSRASFLFTMATMIGIVNCVLAGVLVTLALIFGAHLATVPAQLSGVVVGVILLASTLTYERRRIRAA
;
A
#
# COMPACT_ATOMS: atom_id res chain seq x y z
N MET A 1 -0.94 -10.96 -56.58
CA MET A 1 -2.31 -11.39 -56.24
C MET A 1 -2.18 -12.16 -54.94
N ALA A 2 -2.57 -11.57 -53.83
CA ALA A 2 -2.42 -12.22 -52.51
C ALA A 2 -3.40 -13.39 -52.37
N ASP A 3 -2.96 -14.49 -51.84
CA ASP A 3 -3.76 -15.69 -51.67
C ASP A 3 -4.89 -15.41 -50.66
N PRO A 4 -6.18 -15.58 -51.03
CA PRO A 4 -7.32 -15.33 -50.14
C PRO A 4 -7.27 -16.17 -48.87
N SER A 5 -6.67 -17.37 -48.89
CA SER A 5 -6.53 -18.25 -47.75
C SER A 5 -5.57 -17.70 -46.67
N GLN A 6 -4.55 -16.96 -47.07
CA GLN A 6 -3.62 -16.30 -46.14
C GLN A 6 -4.24 -15.06 -45.51
N GLN A 7 -5.10 -14.31 -46.22
CA GLN A 7 -5.80 -13.15 -45.66
C GLN A 7 -6.82 -13.56 -44.59
N THR A 8 -7.63 -14.58 -44.84
CA THR A 8 -8.60 -15.07 -43.85
C THR A 8 -7.92 -15.63 -42.61
N SER A 9 -6.79 -16.31 -42.76
CA SER A 9 -6.00 -16.83 -41.62
C SER A 9 -5.41 -15.69 -40.75
N SER A 10 -4.93 -14.61 -41.40
CA SER A 10 -4.38 -13.45 -40.67
C SER A 10 -5.46 -12.65 -39.94
N GLU A 11 -6.64 -12.49 -40.54
CA GLU A 11 -7.80 -11.82 -39.90
C GLU A 11 -8.33 -12.59 -38.70
N GLN A 12 -8.43 -13.93 -38.82
CA GLN A 12 -8.81 -14.79 -37.71
C GLN A 12 -7.79 -14.72 -36.56
N GLY A 13 -6.49 -14.70 -36.89
CA GLY A 13 -5.44 -14.56 -35.89
C GLY A 13 -5.51 -13.21 -35.15
N ALA A 14 -5.75 -12.12 -35.87
CA ALA A 14 -5.92 -10.79 -35.29
C ALA A 14 -7.18 -10.71 -34.39
N ALA A 15 -8.28 -11.30 -34.82
CA ALA A 15 -9.50 -11.34 -34.02
C ALA A 15 -9.33 -12.16 -32.72
N ALA A 16 -8.65 -13.30 -32.82
CA ALA A 16 -8.33 -14.13 -31.65
C ALA A 16 -7.40 -13.41 -30.66
N LEU A 17 -6.38 -12.71 -31.16
CA LEU A 17 -5.47 -11.90 -30.35
C LEU A 17 -6.23 -10.79 -29.64
N ASN A 18 -7.07 -10.03 -30.33
CA ASN A 18 -7.86 -8.94 -29.74
C ASN A 18 -8.82 -9.45 -28.64
N SER A 19 -9.42 -10.61 -28.84
CA SER A 19 -10.26 -11.26 -27.84
C SER A 19 -9.44 -11.66 -26.60
N ALA A 20 -8.27 -12.27 -26.79
CA ALA A 20 -7.38 -12.66 -25.71
C ALA A 20 -6.88 -11.45 -24.91
N VAL A 21 -6.48 -10.37 -25.60
CA VAL A 21 -5.99 -9.12 -24.96
C VAL A 21 -7.15 -8.40 -24.24
N GLY A 22 -8.37 -8.45 -24.76
CA GLY A 22 -9.56 -7.95 -24.05
C GLY A 22 -9.82 -8.71 -22.74
N THR A 23 -9.70 -10.04 -22.78
CA THR A 23 -9.79 -10.88 -21.59
C THR A 23 -8.71 -10.58 -20.57
N GLU A 24 -7.46 -10.41 -21.02
CA GLU A 24 -6.32 -10.02 -20.17
C GLU A 24 -6.56 -8.67 -19.50
N LEU A 25 -7.10 -7.69 -20.20
CA LEU A 25 -7.46 -6.40 -19.62
C LEU A 25 -8.45 -6.53 -18.46
N PHE A 26 -9.44 -7.42 -18.62
CA PHE A 26 -10.43 -7.70 -17.57
C PHE A 26 -9.80 -8.38 -16.35
N VAL A 27 -8.92 -9.36 -16.59
CA VAL A 27 -8.15 -10.03 -15.52
C VAL A 27 -7.29 -9.02 -14.75
N LEU A 28 -6.54 -8.17 -15.45
CA LEU A 28 -5.72 -7.13 -14.84
C LEU A 28 -6.56 -6.14 -14.00
N GLN A 29 -7.75 -5.78 -14.47
CA GLN A 29 -8.67 -4.92 -13.72
C GLN A 29 -9.16 -5.61 -12.44
N SER A 30 -9.46 -6.90 -12.50
CA SER A 30 -9.84 -7.70 -11.32
C SER A 30 -8.69 -7.75 -10.30
N VAL A 31 -7.46 -8.00 -10.75
CA VAL A 31 -6.27 -7.99 -9.89
C VAL A 31 -6.07 -6.61 -9.24
N ALA A 32 -6.18 -5.52 -10.02
CA ALA A 32 -6.05 -4.16 -9.47
C ALA A 32 -7.10 -3.85 -8.41
N SER A 33 -8.34 -4.31 -8.56
CA SER A 33 -9.38 -4.11 -7.54
C SER A 33 -9.17 -4.98 -6.30
N SER A 34 -8.72 -6.22 -6.47
CA SER A 34 -8.44 -7.13 -5.35
C SER A 34 -7.26 -6.65 -4.50
N THR A 35 -6.22 -6.09 -5.11
CA THR A 35 -5.08 -5.51 -4.36
C THR A 35 -5.51 -4.32 -3.48
N ILE A 36 -6.42 -3.47 -3.97
CA ILE A 36 -6.96 -2.36 -3.18
C ILE A 36 -7.82 -2.88 -2.01
N ALA A 37 -8.66 -3.88 -2.26
CA ALA A 37 -9.50 -4.49 -1.23
C ALA A 37 -8.65 -5.17 -0.13
N GLU A 38 -7.60 -5.91 -0.52
CA GLU A 38 -6.66 -6.53 0.41
C GLU A 38 -5.97 -5.50 1.28
N ALA A 39 -5.47 -4.41 0.68
CA ALA A 39 -4.83 -3.33 1.40
C ALA A 39 -5.77 -2.66 2.41
N GLY A 40 -7.02 -2.40 2.02
CA GLY A 40 -8.06 -1.87 2.90
C GLY A 40 -8.34 -2.78 4.09
N THR A 41 -8.51 -4.08 3.86
CA THR A 41 -8.76 -5.07 4.90
C THR A 41 -7.60 -5.15 5.90
N ARG A 42 -6.35 -5.21 5.43
CA ARG A 42 -5.16 -5.24 6.29
C ARG A 42 -5.02 -3.99 7.14
N SER A 43 -5.28 -2.82 6.54
CA SER A 43 -5.26 -1.54 7.26
C SER A 43 -6.35 -1.50 8.34
N MET A 44 -7.55 -2.00 8.06
CA MET A 44 -8.64 -2.06 9.01
C MET A 44 -8.32 -3.01 10.18
N ILE A 45 -7.74 -4.18 9.91
CA ILE A 45 -7.31 -5.13 10.96
C ILE A 45 -6.28 -4.46 11.87
N TYR A 46 -5.27 -3.79 11.31
CA TYR A 46 -4.26 -3.09 12.11
C TYR A 46 -4.88 -2.00 12.99
N LEU A 47 -5.70 -1.12 12.42
CA LEU A 47 -6.34 -0.03 13.16
C LEU A 47 -7.30 -0.53 14.25
N SER A 48 -8.06 -1.58 13.97
CA SER A 48 -8.95 -2.21 14.95
C SER A 48 -8.17 -2.83 16.11
N THR A 49 -7.07 -3.52 15.81
CA THR A 49 -6.19 -4.11 16.81
C THR A 49 -5.52 -3.04 17.68
N LEU A 50 -5.02 -1.96 17.04
CA LEU A 50 -4.45 -0.81 17.74
C LEU A 50 -5.48 -0.15 18.67
N SER A 51 -6.68 0.13 18.16
CA SER A 51 -7.75 0.75 18.94
C SER A 51 -8.16 -0.13 20.13
N SER A 52 -8.34 -1.43 19.90
CA SER A 52 -8.68 -2.38 20.97
C SER A 52 -7.58 -2.48 22.03
N GLY A 53 -6.31 -2.48 21.61
CA GLY A 53 -5.16 -2.47 22.51
C GLY A 53 -5.09 -1.21 23.36
N LEU A 54 -5.33 -0.02 22.78
CA LEU A 54 -5.35 1.24 23.50
C LEU A 54 -6.51 1.28 24.52
N VAL A 55 -7.69 0.79 24.15
CA VAL A 55 -8.84 0.69 25.06
C VAL A 55 -8.52 -0.24 26.22
N ALA A 56 -7.96 -1.43 25.96
CA ALA A 56 -7.58 -2.38 27.00
C ALA A 56 -6.58 -1.77 28.00
N ILE A 57 -5.57 -1.02 27.50
CA ILE A 57 -4.60 -0.33 28.35
C ILE A 57 -5.27 0.79 29.14
N GLY A 58 -6.22 1.54 28.54
CA GLY A 58 -6.98 2.56 29.25
C GLY A 58 -7.74 2.02 30.45
N PHE A 59 -8.37 0.84 30.32
CA PHE A 59 -9.05 0.18 31.42
C PHE A 59 -8.09 -0.36 32.50
N ALA A 60 -6.86 -0.68 32.16
CA ALA A 60 -5.85 -1.15 33.10
C ALA A 60 -5.23 -0.05 33.98
N GLY A 61 -5.55 1.23 33.71
CA GLY A 61 -4.94 2.40 34.39
C GLY A 61 -5.08 2.41 35.92
N GLY A 62 -6.05 1.68 36.50
CA GLY A 62 -6.23 1.52 37.93
C GLY A 62 -5.30 0.51 38.59
N SER A 63 -4.53 -0.30 37.84
CA SER A 63 -3.64 -1.33 38.36
C SER A 63 -2.26 -1.24 37.66
N PRO A 64 -1.22 -0.75 38.36
CA PRO A 64 0.13 -0.61 37.74
C PRO A 64 0.70 -1.94 37.23
N ALA A 65 0.45 -3.04 37.91
CA ALA A 65 0.92 -4.36 37.50
C ALA A 65 0.24 -4.84 36.21
N LEU A 66 -1.09 -4.69 36.11
CA LEU A 66 -1.86 -5.05 34.90
C LEU A 66 -1.49 -4.14 33.76
N LEU A 67 -1.33 -2.83 33.99
CA LEU A 67 -0.87 -1.87 33.00
C LEU A 67 0.49 -2.27 32.42
N ALA A 68 1.46 -2.62 33.27
CA ALA A 68 2.78 -3.05 32.81
C ALA A 68 2.71 -4.31 31.93
N VAL A 69 1.98 -5.36 32.39
CA VAL A 69 1.83 -6.61 31.63
C VAL A 69 1.19 -6.34 30.27
N LEU A 70 0.08 -5.60 30.22
CA LEU A 70 -0.60 -5.28 28.95
C LEU A 70 0.29 -4.45 28.03
N THR A 71 0.97 -3.43 28.57
CA THR A 71 1.86 -2.56 27.79
C THR A 71 2.99 -3.36 27.14
N PHE A 72 3.67 -4.24 27.91
CA PHE A 72 4.78 -5.02 27.38
C PHE A 72 4.37 -6.23 26.53
N THR A 73 3.11 -6.59 26.51
CA THR A 73 2.59 -7.66 25.65
C THR A 73 1.87 -7.11 24.43
N VAL A 74 0.94 -6.19 24.63
CA VAL A 74 0.05 -5.69 23.57
C VAL A 74 0.80 -4.78 22.60
N PHE A 75 1.56 -3.80 23.09
CA PHE A 75 2.23 -2.86 22.20
C PHE A 75 3.30 -3.50 21.31
N PRO A 76 4.20 -4.39 21.76
CA PRO A 76 5.11 -5.08 20.87
C PRO A 76 4.39 -5.92 19.81
N THR A 77 3.28 -6.57 20.18
CA THR A 77 2.46 -7.36 19.25
C THR A 77 1.86 -6.46 18.17
N ILE A 78 1.29 -5.31 18.54
CA ILE A 78 0.72 -4.35 17.60
C ILE A 78 1.84 -3.74 16.71
N PHE A 79 3.01 -3.46 17.28
CA PHE A 79 4.17 -2.95 16.53
C PHE A 79 4.63 -3.92 15.46
N ILE A 80 4.77 -5.21 15.80
CA ILE A 80 5.13 -6.27 14.85
C ILE A 80 4.07 -6.39 13.75
N LEU A 81 2.79 -6.42 14.12
CA LEU A 81 1.68 -6.47 13.17
C LEU A 81 1.70 -5.25 12.23
N GLY A 82 1.96 -4.06 12.77
CA GLY A 82 2.10 -2.82 12.00
C GLY A 82 3.25 -2.88 11.00
N TRP A 83 4.39 -3.40 11.41
CA TRP A 83 5.54 -3.57 10.52
C TRP A 83 5.23 -4.50 9.33
N PHE A 84 4.66 -5.68 9.60
CA PHE A 84 4.21 -6.59 8.54
C PHE A 84 3.17 -5.96 7.62
N THR A 85 2.26 -5.18 8.19
CA THR A 85 1.24 -4.45 7.41
C THR A 85 1.88 -3.43 6.47
N VAL A 86 2.84 -2.63 6.94
CA VAL A 86 3.55 -1.64 6.11
C VAL A 86 4.30 -2.32 4.95
N VAL A 87 5.08 -3.36 5.25
CA VAL A 87 5.83 -4.09 4.20
C VAL A 87 4.88 -4.63 3.15
N ARG A 88 3.80 -5.28 3.55
CA ARG A 88 2.82 -5.85 2.62
C ARG A 88 2.08 -4.78 1.81
N LEU A 89 1.75 -3.63 2.41
CA LEU A 89 1.14 -2.52 1.70
C LEU A 89 2.07 -1.92 0.63
N VAL A 90 3.37 -1.85 0.90
CA VAL A 90 4.36 -1.42 -0.09
C VAL A 90 4.42 -2.40 -1.26
N ASP A 91 4.49 -3.71 -0.99
CA ASP A 91 4.51 -4.73 -2.04
C ASP A 91 3.22 -4.70 -2.89
N THR A 92 2.05 -4.60 -2.24
CA THR A 92 0.75 -4.46 -2.92
C THR A 92 0.68 -3.18 -3.76
N SER A 93 1.31 -2.08 -3.30
CA SER A 93 1.40 -0.84 -4.08
C SER A 93 2.20 -1.01 -5.35
N ILE A 94 3.34 -1.72 -5.29
CA ILE A 94 4.19 -2.02 -6.43
C ILE A 94 3.44 -2.91 -7.44
N GLU A 95 2.78 -3.95 -6.95
CA GLU A 95 1.95 -4.83 -7.76
C GLU A 95 0.86 -4.05 -8.51
N ASN A 96 0.13 -3.17 -7.81
CA ASN A 96 -0.91 -2.34 -8.41
C ASN A 96 -0.36 -1.39 -9.47
N ILE A 97 0.82 -0.78 -9.25
CA ILE A 97 1.50 0.07 -10.23
C ILE A 97 1.84 -0.75 -11.48
N THR A 98 2.44 -1.93 -11.31
CA THR A 98 2.81 -2.82 -12.43
C THR A 98 1.60 -3.24 -13.26
N VAL A 99 0.51 -3.64 -12.60
CA VAL A 99 -0.75 -4.00 -13.26
C VAL A 99 -1.30 -2.82 -14.06
N ARG A 100 -1.31 -1.62 -13.48
CA ARG A 100 -1.76 -0.40 -14.18
C ARG A 100 -0.93 -0.09 -15.41
N HIS A 101 0.40 -0.20 -15.33
CA HIS A 101 1.27 -0.01 -16.49
C HIS A 101 0.94 -0.99 -17.63
N ARG A 102 0.69 -2.27 -17.31
CA ARG A 102 0.25 -3.25 -18.31
C ARG A 102 -1.11 -2.90 -18.92
N MET A 103 -2.07 -2.49 -18.10
CA MET A 103 -3.39 -2.05 -18.60
C MET A 103 -3.28 -0.85 -19.54
N LEU A 104 -2.39 0.10 -19.24
CA LEU A 104 -2.16 1.26 -20.11
C LEU A 104 -1.57 0.86 -21.46
N ALA A 105 -0.59 -0.03 -21.49
CA ALA A 105 -0.01 -0.55 -22.71
C ALA A 105 -1.06 -1.23 -23.62
N ILE A 106 -1.95 -2.04 -23.00
CA ILE A 106 -3.06 -2.69 -23.72
C ILE A 106 -4.05 -1.65 -24.28
N ARG A 107 -4.42 -0.66 -23.49
CA ARG A 107 -5.35 0.40 -23.92
C ARG A 107 -4.78 1.22 -25.07
N GLU A 108 -3.50 1.55 -25.01
CA GLU A 108 -2.83 2.29 -26.10
C GLU A 108 -2.77 1.46 -27.38
N HIS A 109 -2.56 0.15 -27.27
CA HIS A 109 -2.67 -0.76 -28.42
C HIS A 109 -4.05 -0.68 -29.06
N PHE A 110 -5.13 -0.82 -28.29
CA PHE A 110 -6.50 -0.73 -28.81
C PHE A 110 -6.85 0.66 -29.36
N ARG A 111 -6.31 1.71 -28.76
CA ARG A 111 -6.49 3.09 -29.23
C ARG A 111 -5.92 3.29 -30.62
N GLY A 112 -4.81 2.60 -30.95
CA GLY A 112 -4.16 2.66 -32.27
C GLY A 112 -4.81 1.79 -33.35
N LEU A 113 -5.68 0.84 -33.00
CA LEU A 113 -6.28 -0.11 -33.95
C LEU A 113 -7.32 0.49 -34.87
N HIS A 114 -7.99 1.57 -34.48
CA HIS A 114 -9.12 2.14 -35.24
C HIS A 114 -9.08 3.68 -35.20
N PRO A 115 -9.44 4.36 -36.30
CA PRO A 115 -9.47 5.83 -36.36
C PRO A 115 -10.32 6.50 -35.25
N LEU A 116 -11.36 5.83 -34.77
CA LEU A 116 -12.20 6.28 -33.64
C LEU A 116 -11.65 5.88 -32.27
N GLY A 117 -10.56 5.11 -32.23
CA GLY A 117 -9.94 4.69 -30.96
C GLY A 117 -9.60 5.84 -30.01
N PRO A 118 -8.99 6.96 -30.49
CA PRO A 118 -8.70 8.11 -29.64
C PRO A 118 -9.94 8.80 -29.03
N SER A 119 -11.09 8.70 -29.64
CA SER A 119 -12.34 9.28 -29.13
C SER A 119 -13.09 8.36 -28.16
N LEU A 120 -12.93 7.04 -28.33
CA LEU A 120 -13.63 6.03 -27.52
C LEU A 120 -12.82 5.58 -26.29
N ILE A 121 -11.46 5.55 -26.43
CA ILE A 121 -10.57 5.11 -25.38
C ILE A 121 -9.78 6.33 -24.89
N SER A 122 -10.16 6.86 -23.73
CA SER A 122 -9.46 7.99 -23.11
C SER A 122 -8.02 7.65 -22.79
N SER A 123 -7.11 8.60 -23.09
CA SER A 123 -5.72 8.54 -22.61
C SER A 123 -5.70 8.67 -21.07
N ASP A 124 -4.67 8.14 -20.45
CA ASP A 124 -4.52 8.23 -18.97
C ASP A 124 -4.44 9.70 -18.50
N ASP A 125 -3.82 10.56 -19.30
CA ASP A 125 -3.71 12.00 -19.01
C ASP A 125 -5.08 12.71 -19.03
N ALA A 126 -5.96 12.36 -19.97
CA ALA A 126 -7.31 12.92 -20.03
C ALA A 126 -8.14 12.48 -18.81
N ARG A 127 -8.03 11.21 -18.41
CA ARG A 127 -8.78 10.65 -17.29
C ARG A 127 -8.31 11.19 -15.94
N THR A 128 -7.02 11.46 -15.76
CA THR A 128 -6.47 12.13 -14.58
C THR A 128 -6.86 13.60 -14.50
N GLY A 129 -6.97 14.29 -15.64
CA GLY A 129 -7.45 15.67 -15.72
C GLY A 129 -8.92 15.81 -15.35
N GLU A 130 -9.78 14.93 -15.90
CA GLU A 130 -11.24 14.94 -15.67
C GLU A 130 -11.63 14.60 -14.21
N MET A 131 -10.88 13.71 -13.55
CA MET A 131 -11.15 13.32 -12.16
C MET A 131 -10.47 14.23 -11.12
N GLY A 132 -9.73 15.25 -11.53
CA GLY A 132 -9.02 16.16 -10.62
C GLY A 132 -7.95 15.50 -9.75
N VAL A 133 -7.68 14.21 -9.97
CA VAL A 133 -6.73 13.43 -9.20
C VAL A 133 -5.43 13.33 -10.01
N ARG A 134 -4.44 14.11 -9.62
CA ARG A 134 -3.07 13.86 -10.10
C ARG A 134 -2.61 12.51 -9.53
N TYR A 135 -2.75 11.44 -10.30
CA TYR A 135 -2.09 10.15 -10.05
C TYR A 135 -0.57 10.28 -10.31
N SER A 136 0.02 11.33 -9.76
CA SER A 136 1.45 11.52 -9.77
C SER A 136 2.04 10.70 -8.64
N ARG A 137 2.67 9.57 -8.98
CA ARG A 137 3.65 8.82 -8.17
C ARG A 137 3.28 8.43 -6.73
N ALA A 138 2.16 8.87 -6.18
CA ALA A 138 1.65 8.48 -4.88
C ALA A 138 0.35 7.71 -5.08
N SER A 139 0.44 6.41 -5.31
CA SER A 139 -0.72 5.52 -5.24
C SER A 139 -1.43 5.74 -3.88
N PHE A 140 -2.76 5.71 -3.85
CA PHE A 140 -3.56 5.71 -2.62
C PHE A 140 -3.03 4.67 -1.60
N LEU A 141 -2.59 3.52 -2.09
CA LEU A 141 -1.98 2.45 -1.29
C LEU A 141 -0.68 2.88 -0.63
N PHE A 142 0.13 3.69 -1.30
CA PHE A 142 1.36 4.25 -0.74
C PHE A 142 1.07 5.22 0.40
N THR A 143 0.06 6.07 0.22
CA THR A 143 -0.37 6.99 1.29
C THR A 143 -0.84 6.21 2.52
N MET A 144 -1.58 5.10 2.33
CA MET A 144 -1.98 4.21 3.43
C MET A 144 -0.78 3.57 4.13
N ALA A 145 0.21 3.06 3.37
CA ALA A 145 1.42 2.48 3.93
C ALA A 145 2.18 3.50 4.78
N THR A 146 2.37 4.71 4.26
CA THR A 146 3.04 5.81 4.97
C THR A 146 2.29 6.19 6.26
N MET A 147 0.96 6.32 6.22
CA MET A 147 0.16 6.65 7.42
C MET A 147 0.30 5.58 8.50
N ILE A 148 0.17 4.31 8.15
CA ILE A 148 0.36 3.20 9.10
C ILE A 148 1.79 3.17 9.60
N GLY A 149 2.77 3.41 8.73
CA GLY A 149 4.18 3.53 9.09
C GLY A 149 4.45 4.62 10.13
N ILE A 150 3.86 5.81 9.96
CA ILE A 150 3.95 6.91 10.93
C ILE A 150 3.39 6.48 12.28
N VAL A 151 2.17 5.93 12.31
CA VAL A 151 1.53 5.48 13.55
C VAL A 151 2.39 4.41 14.25
N ASN A 152 2.92 3.47 13.48
CA ASN A 152 3.77 2.41 14.01
C ASN A 152 5.11 2.93 14.56
N CYS A 153 5.70 3.98 13.95
CA CYS A 153 6.91 4.63 14.46
C CYS A 153 6.64 5.40 15.76
N VAL A 154 5.48 6.04 15.88
CA VAL A 154 5.05 6.67 17.16
C VAL A 154 4.89 5.59 18.23
N LEU A 155 4.24 4.47 17.91
CA LEU A 155 4.08 3.33 18.84
C LEU A 155 5.44 2.79 19.30
N ALA A 156 6.42 2.66 18.39
CA ALA A 156 7.79 2.27 18.74
C ALA A 156 8.45 3.25 19.71
N GLY A 157 8.29 4.56 19.48
CA GLY A 157 8.80 5.60 20.37
C GLY A 157 8.20 5.50 21.77
N VAL A 158 6.89 5.27 21.86
CA VAL A 158 6.19 5.04 23.14
C VAL A 158 6.71 3.78 23.84
N LEU A 159 6.87 2.68 23.11
CA LEU A 159 7.44 1.43 23.64
C LEU A 159 8.83 1.64 24.25
N VAL A 160 9.72 2.34 23.54
CA VAL A 160 11.07 2.65 24.05
C VAL A 160 10.99 3.50 25.31
N THR A 161 10.14 4.54 25.29
CA THR A 161 9.93 5.40 26.47
C THR A 161 9.50 4.58 27.69
N LEU A 162 8.50 3.72 27.54
CA LEU A 162 7.98 2.89 28.63
C LEU A 162 9.03 1.86 29.10
N ALA A 163 9.76 1.24 28.17
CA ALA A 163 10.82 0.31 28.51
C ALA A 163 11.95 0.98 29.33
N LEU A 164 12.28 2.23 29.01
CA LEU A 164 13.30 2.98 29.76
C LEU A 164 12.81 3.42 31.15
N ILE A 165 11.54 3.80 31.28
CA ILE A 165 10.97 4.19 32.56
C ILE A 165 10.82 2.96 33.47
N PHE A 166 10.20 1.89 33.01
CA PHE A 166 9.87 0.72 33.83
C PHE A 166 11.03 -0.27 33.94
N GLY A 167 11.85 -0.42 32.89
CA GLY A 167 12.96 -1.38 32.86
C GLY A 167 14.28 -0.80 33.36
N ALA A 168 14.63 0.42 32.95
CA ALA A 168 15.89 1.07 33.31
C ALA A 168 15.74 2.12 34.44
N HIS A 169 14.52 2.34 34.95
CA HIS A 169 14.20 3.34 35.97
C HIS A 169 14.70 4.77 35.65
N LEU A 170 14.75 5.11 34.34
CA LEU A 170 15.15 6.45 33.91
C LEU A 170 14.06 7.48 34.30
N ALA A 171 14.53 8.72 34.53
CA ALA A 171 13.61 9.86 34.71
C ALA A 171 12.76 10.07 33.43
N THR A 172 11.55 10.56 33.58
CA THR A 172 10.54 10.65 32.50
C THR A 172 11.04 11.47 31.30
N VAL A 173 11.70 12.61 31.53
CA VAL A 173 12.14 13.51 30.47
C VAL A 173 13.19 12.86 29.54
N PRO A 174 14.32 12.29 30.05
CA PRO A 174 15.28 11.64 29.17
C PRO A 174 14.73 10.40 28.48
N ALA A 175 13.83 9.63 29.15
CA ALA A 175 13.17 8.50 28.52
C ALA A 175 12.28 8.92 27.34
N GLN A 176 11.49 9.99 27.48
CA GLN A 176 10.67 10.55 26.40
C GLN A 176 11.51 11.04 25.23
N LEU A 177 12.59 11.78 25.50
CA LEU A 177 13.50 12.25 24.45
C LEU A 177 14.09 11.07 23.66
N SER A 178 14.52 10.02 24.35
CA SER A 178 15.06 8.80 23.73
C SER A 178 14.01 8.12 22.85
N GLY A 179 12.76 7.99 23.32
CA GLY A 179 11.66 7.43 22.55
C GLY A 179 11.34 8.24 21.30
N VAL A 180 11.31 9.57 21.40
CA VAL A 180 11.10 10.45 20.23
C VAL A 180 12.23 10.28 19.21
N VAL A 181 13.49 10.26 19.64
CA VAL A 181 14.64 10.06 18.74
C VAL A 181 14.53 8.73 18.00
N VAL A 182 14.23 7.64 18.71
CA VAL A 182 14.04 6.31 18.09
C VAL A 182 12.86 6.32 17.11
N GLY A 183 11.73 6.91 17.47
CA GLY A 183 10.57 7.04 16.58
C GLY A 183 10.90 7.79 15.29
N VAL A 184 11.64 8.90 15.38
CA VAL A 184 12.09 9.69 14.22
C VAL A 184 13.06 8.91 13.34
N ILE A 185 14.01 8.19 13.92
CA ILE A 185 14.97 7.36 13.18
C ILE A 185 14.23 6.24 12.42
N LEU A 186 13.28 5.56 13.07
CA LEU A 186 12.47 4.53 12.44
C LEU A 186 11.61 5.10 11.33
N LEU A 187 11.02 6.29 11.52
CA LEU A 187 10.24 6.97 10.49
C LEU A 187 11.11 7.29 9.26
N ALA A 188 12.29 7.86 9.47
CA ALA A 188 13.23 8.16 8.38
C ALA A 188 13.65 6.87 7.64
N SER A 189 13.89 5.78 8.36
CA SER A 189 14.21 4.47 7.80
C SER A 189 13.06 3.91 6.96
N THR A 190 11.83 3.95 7.49
CA THR A 190 10.61 3.48 6.80
C THR A 190 10.38 4.26 5.51
N LEU A 191 10.41 5.59 5.57
CA LEU A 191 10.25 6.44 4.39
C LEU A 191 11.36 6.23 3.34
N THR A 192 12.58 5.97 3.79
CA THR A 192 13.69 5.67 2.88
C THR A 192 13.51 4.31 2.22
N TYR A 193 13.08 3.28 2.97
CA TYR A 193 12.74 1.97 2.44
C TYR A 193 11.63 2.06 1.38
N GLU A 194 10.52 2.73 1.69
CA GLU A 194 9.40 2.94 0.78
C GLU A 194 9.86 3.62 -0.53
N ARG A 195 10.63 4.72 -0.41
CA ARG A 195 11.14 5.46 -1.57
C ARG A 195 12.09 4.63 -2.44
N ARG A 196 12.96 3.82 -1.82
CA ARG A 196 13.89 2.95 -2.56
C ARG A 196 13.14 1.86 -3.31
N ARG A 197 12.15 1.22 -2.68
CA ARG A 197 11.36 0.15 -3.30
C ARG A 197 10.55 0.64 -4.50
N ILE A 198 9.95 1.82 -4.40
CA ILE A 198 9.17 2.42 -5.49
C ILE A 198 10.05 2.87 -6.66
N ARG A 199 11.28 3.32 -6.37
CA ARG A 199 12.21 3.71 -7.45
C ARG A 199 12.79 2.51 -8.20
N ALA A 200 12.78 1.34 -7.59
CA ALA A 200 13.29 0.10 -8.17
C ALA A 200 12.21 -0.68 -8.96
N ALA A 201 10.95 -0.30 -8.86
CA ALA A 201 9.81 -0.88 -9.59
C ALA A 201 9.44 -0.06 -10.83
#